data_9d06cfb89d6fa83583e04246526721dc
#
_entry.id   9d06cfb89d6fa83583e04246526721dc
#
_cell.length_a   1.000
_cell.length_b   1.000
_cell.length_c   1.000
_cell.angle_alpha   90.00
_cell.angle_beta   90.00
_cell.angle_gamma   90.00
#
_symmetry.space_group_name_H-M   'P 1'
#
loop_
_entity.id
_entity.type
_entity.pdbx_description
1 polymer ?
#
loop_
_entity_poly.entity_id
_entity_poly.type
_entity_poly.pdbx_seq_one_letter_code
_entity_poly.pdbx_strand_id
1 'polypeptide(L)'
;EGVFVDKLSGRPLFDTKDRFNSESGWLSFTQPVVGEVYEKADSSFGMQRVEIRSTSSDVHLGHVFNDGPNGKPRYCINATVLEFIPRVKPL
;
A
#
# COMPACT_ATOMS: atom_id res chain seq x y z
N GLU A 1 7.67 13.84 -3.59
CA GLU A 1 6.36 13.73 -2.98
C GLU A 1 5.27 13.54 -4.03
N GLY A 2 4.31 12.72 -3.70
CA GLY A 2 3.24 12.43 -4.62
C GLY A 2 2.36 11.31 -4.12
N VAL A 3 1.78 10.56 -5.06
CA VAL A 3 0.87 9.48 -4.72
C VAL A 3 1.20 8.27 -5.59
N PHE A 4 1.07 7.09 -5.00
CA PHE A 4 1.19 5.83 -5.72
C PHE A 4 -0.20 5.38 -6.14
N VAL A 5 -0.37 5.16 -7.43
CA VAL A 5 -1.67 4.81 -8.00
C VAL A 5 -1.65 3.38 -8.54
N ASP A 6 -2.86 2.82 -8.68
CA ASP A 6 -3.06 1.51 -9.30
C ASP A 6 -2.76 1.61 -10.79
N LYS A 7 -1.84 0.81 -11.29
CA LYS A 7 -1.49 0.81 -12.72
C LYS A 7 -2.67 0.49 -13.62
N LEU A 8 -3.62 -0.30 -13.14
CA LEU A 8 -4.73 -0.76 -13.95
C LEU A 8 -5.88 0.24 -13.98
N SER A 9 -6.17 0.89 -12.85
CA SER A 9 -7.34 1.78 -12.74
C SER A 9 -6.99 3.25 -12.67
N GLY A 10 -5.75 3.59 -12.33
CA GLY A 10 -5.35 4.97 -12.10
C GLY A 10 -5.80 5.55 -10.76
N ARG A 11 -6.45 4.75 -9.92
CA ARG A 11 -6.94 5.24 -8.62
C ARG A 11 -5.80 5.40 -7.65
N PRO A 12 -5.81 6.46 -6.81
CA PRO A 12 -4.78 6.66 -5.80
C PRO A 12 -4.90 5.61 -4.70
N LEU A 13 -3.77 5.03 -4.31
CA LEU A 13 -3.76 3.96 -3.30
C LEU A 13 -3.00 4.35 -2.04
N PHE A 14 -1.82 4.97 -2.18
CA PHE A 14 -0.97 5.34 -1.05
C PHE A 14 -0.31 6.68 -1.32
N ASP A 15 -0.30 7.53 -0.29
CA ASP A 15 0.33 8.85 -0.37
C ASP A 15 1.72 8.78 0.25
N THR A 16 2.68 9.51 -0.32
CA THR A 16 4.04 9.53 0.21
C THR A 16 4.12 10.08 1.63
N LYS A 17 3.13 10.87 2.07
CA LYS A 17 3.10 11.37 3.44
C LYS A 17 2.99 10.24 4.47
N ASP A 18 2.48 9.08 4.06
CA ASP A 18 2.28 7.92 4.93
C ASP A 18 3.38 6.87 4.75
N ARG A 19 4.39 7.17 3.93
CA ARG A 19 5.49 6.24 3.68
C ARG A 19 6.50 6.29 4.81
N PHE A 20 7.08 5.13 5.12
CA PHE A 20 8.19 5.04 6.06
C PHE A 20 9.18 3.98 5.61
N ASN A 21 10.40 4.05 6.12
CA ASN A 21 11.44 3.08 5.81
C ASN A 21 11.39 1.94 6.82
N SER A 22 10.92 0.78 6.37
CA SER A 22 10.81 -0.41 7.25
C SER A 22 12.08 -1.26 7.23
N GLU A 23 13.06 -0.91 6.39
CA GLU A 23 14.30 -1.66 6.21
C GLU A 23 14.08 -3.06 5.66
N SER A 24 12.89 -3.33 5.13
CA SER A 24 12.54 -4.64 4.56
C SER A 24 12.84 -4.73 3.07
N GLY A 25 13.15 -3.60 2.44
CA GLY A 25 13.32 -3.52 0.99
C GLY A 25 12.03 -3.35 0.23
N TRP A 26 10.88 -3.38 0.90
CA TRP A 26 9.56 -3.18 0.30
C TRP A 26 9.08 -1.76 0.55
N LEU A 27 8.24 -1.25 -0.36
CA LEU A 27 7.50 -0.01 -0.09
C LEU A 27 6.60 -0.22 1.13
N SER A 28 6.70 0.68 2.10
CA SER A 28 5.96 0.54 3.35
C SER A 28 5.22 1.83 3.68
N PHE A 29 3.96 1.66 4.12
CA PHE A 29 3.08 2.78 4.46
C PHE A 29 2.37 2.47 5.76
N THR A 30 1.96 3.52 6.48
CA THR A 30 1.21 3.36 7.73
C THR A 30 -0.30 3.30 7.49
N GLN A 31 -0.76 3.79 6.34
CA GLN A 31 -2.19 3.75 6.00
C GLN A 31 -2.37 3.95 4.49
N PRO A 32 -3.46 3.43 3.91
CA PRO A 32 -3.80 3.69 2.52
C PRO A 32 -4.65 4.95 2.38
N VAL A 33 -4.94 5.32 1.13
CA VAL A 33 -6.00 6.28 0.85
C VAL A 33 -7.33 5.61 1.18
N VAL A 34 -8.18 6.31 1.93
CA VAL A 34 -9.43 5.74 2.47
C VAL A 34 -10.32 5.22 1.34
N GLY A 35 -10.79 3.97 1.50
CA GLY A 35 -11.72 3.36 0.56
C GLY A 35 -11.10 2.79 -0.71
N GLU A 36 -9.82 2.97 -0.93
CA GLU A 36 -9.19 2.55 -2.19
C GLU A 36 -8.59 1.15 -2.13
N VAL A 37 -8.47 0.57 -0.95
CA VAL A 37 -7.98 -0.80 -0.77
C VAL A 37 -8.93 -1.55 0.17
N TYR A 38 -8.87 -2.88 0.11
CA TYR A 38 -9.61 -3.71 1.07
C TYR A 38 -8.75 -4.89 1.52
N GLU A 39 -9.13 -5.47 2.65
CA GLU A 39 -8.39 -6.56 3.28
C GLU A 39 -9.03 -7.90 2.94
N LYS A 40 -8.20 -8.90 2.75
CA LYS A 40 -8.64 -10.26 2.48
C LYS A 40 -7.77 -11.24 3.27
N ALA A 41 -8.39 -12.23 3.90
CA ALA A 41 -7.64 -13.24 4.64
C ALA A 41 -6.78 -14.05 3.67
N ASP A 42 -5.53 -14.28 4.05
CA ASP A 42 -4.57 -15.05 3.25
C ASP A 42 -3.91 -16.07 4.14
N SER A 43 -4.24 -17.34 3.94
CA SER A 43 -3.67 -18.44 4.71
C SER A 43 -2.73 -19.30 3.88
N SER A 44 -2.22 -18.78 2.77
CA SER A 44 -1.30 -19.52 1.90
C SER A 44 0.00 -19.88 2.65
N PHE A 45 0.63 -20.97 2.23
CA PHE A 45 1.89 -21.46 2.79
C PHE A 45 1.83 -21.68 4.30
N GLY A 46 0.64 -21.96 4.84
CA GLY A 46 0.48 -22.22 6.29
C GLY A 46 0.60 -20.99 7.15
N MET A 47 0.66 -19.79 6.56
CA MET A 47 0.75 -18.55 7.32
C MET A 47 -0.59 -17.84 7.34
N GLN A 48 -0.88 -17.22 8.49
CA GLN A 48 -2.10 -16.39 8.63
C GLN A 48 -1.71 -14.94 8.41
N ARG A 49 -2.07 -14.39 7.26
CA ARG A 49 -1.74 -13.00 6.90
C ARG A 49 -3.00 -12.29 6.41
N VAL A 50 -2.91 -10.96 6.34
CA VAL A 50 -3.98 -10.14 5.77
C VAL A 50 -3.46 -9.55 4.48
N GLU A 51 -4.05 -9.96 3.37
CA GLU A 51 -3.73 -9.47 2.04
C GLU A 51 -4.42 -8.14 1.79
N ILE A 52 -3.74 -7.23 1.08
CA ILE A 52 -4.29 -5.95 0.67
C ILE A 52 -4.50 -5.98 -0.84
N ARG A 53 -5.71 -5.65 -1.26
CA ARG A 53 -6.09 -5.62 -2.68
C ARG A 53 -6.69 -4.27 -3.02
N SER A 54 -6.54 -3.87 -4.29
CA SER A 54 -7.13 -2.64 -4.79
C SER A 54 -8.65 -2.79 -4.90
N THR A 55 -9.39 -1.82 -4.38
CA THR A 55 -10.85 -1.85 -4.49
C THR A 55 -11.30 -1.73 -5.94
N SER A 56 -10.62 -0.89 -6.74
CA SER A 56 -11.06 -0.59 -8.10
C SER A 56 -10.72 -1.67 -9.13
N SER A 57 -9.57 -2.34 -8.98
CA SER A 57 -9.11 -3.31 -9.98
C SER A 57 -9.05 -4.74 -9.44
N ASP A 58 -9.14 -4.90 -8.13
CA ASP A 58 -9.00 -6.19 -7.43
C ASP A 58 -7.59 -6.79 -7.56
N VAL A 59 -6.60 -6.00 -7.94
CA VAL A 59 -5.24 -6.52 -8.03
C VAL A 59 -4.64 -6.70 -6.65
N HIS A 60 -3.84 -7.74 -6.48
CA HIS A 60 -3.08 -7.96 -5.25
C HIS A 60 -2.02 -6.88 -5.10
N LEU A 61 -2.00 -6.20 -3.95
CA LEU A 61 -1.04 -5.13 -3.69
C LEU A 61 0.06 -5.56 -2.73
N GLY A 62 -0.27 -6.34 -1.72
CA GLY A 62 0.66 -6.75 -0.70
C GLY A 62 -0.06 -7.25 0.54
N HIS A 63 0.53 -6.99 1.70
CA HIS A 63 -0.01 -7.45 3.00
C HIS A 63 0.12 -6.34 4.04
N VAL A 64 -0.69 -6.44 5.09
CA VAL A 64 -0.59 -5.54 6.23
C VAL A 64 -0.26 -6.34 7.48
N PHE A 65 0.61 -5.75 8.33
CA PHE A 65 1.08 -6.34 9.59
C PHE A 65 0.89 -5.34 10.73
N ASN A 66 0.90 -5.80 11.95
CA ASN A 66 0.66 -4.97 13.14
C ASN A 66 1.94 -4.46 13.78
N ASP A 67 3.02 -4.35 13.04
CA ASP A 67 4.34 -4.02 13.56
C ASP A 67 4.93 -2.75 12.93
N GLY A 68 4.09 -1.79 12.59
CA GLY A 68 4.55 -0.50 12.06
C GLY A 68 5.01 0.46 13.15
N PRO A 69 5.49 1.64 12.75
CA PRO A 69 6.00 2.62 13.69
C PRO A 69 4.88 3.22 14.55
N ASN A 70 5.21 3.54 15.79
CA ASN A 70 4.31 4.24 16.72
C ASN A 70 2.97 3.54 16.92
N GLY A 71 2.97 2.20 16.91
CA GLY A 71 1.74 1.43 17.10
C GLY A 71 0.84 1.38 15.87
N LYS A 72 1.30 1.88 14.74
CA LYS A 72 0.52 1.87 13.50
C LYS A 72 0.76 0.58 12.73
N PRO A 73 -0.14 0.22 11.80
CA PRO A 73 0.11 -0.95 10.95
C PRO A 73 1.22 -0.67 9.94
N ARG A 74 1.76 -1.74 9.39
CA ARG A 74 2.76 -1.69 8.32
C ARG A 74 2.16 -2.32 7.07
N TYR A 75 1.85 -1.49 6.08
CA TYR A 75 1.41 -1.94 4.77
C TYR A 75 2.63 -2.16 3.89
N CYS A 76 2.90 -3.41 3.56
CA CYS A 76 4.07 -3.82 2.77
C CYS A 76 3.59 -4.09 1.35
N ILE A 77 3.94 -3.21 0.41
CA ILE A 77 3.28 -3.14 -0.89
C ILE A 77 4.26 -3.40 -2.02
N ASN A 78 3.82 -4.15 -3.02
CA ASN A 78 4.61 -4.50 -4.20
C ASN A 78 4.63 -3.31 -5.17
N ALA A 79 5.81 -2.74 -5.37
CA ALA A 79 5.96 -1.56 -6.22
C ALA A 79 5.64 -1.84 -7.69
N THR A 80 5.72 -3.09 -8.13
CA THR A 80 5.53 -3.42 -9.55
C THR A 80 4.10 -3.21 -10.03
N VAL A 81 3.12 -3.16 -9.12
CA VAL A 81 1.71 -2.93 -9.48
C VAL A 81 1.30 -1.47 -9.30
N LEU A 82 2.24 -0.62 -8.92
CA LEU A 82 1.99 0.79 -8.65
C LEU A 82 2.70 1.67 -9.66
N GLU A 83 2.14 2.86 -9.84
CA GLU A 83 2.78 3.93 -10.60
C GLU A 83 2.87 5.15 -9.70
N PHE A 84 4.03 5.80 -9.67
CA PHE A 84 4.23 6.99 -8.85
C PHE A 84 3.86 8.23 -9.66
N ILE A 85 2.96 9.05 -9.11
CA ILE A 85 2.56 10.32 -9.71
C ILE A 85 3.08 11.44 -8.81
N PRO A 86 4.08 12.20 -9.25
CA PRO A 86 4.59 13.28 -8.41
C PRO A 86 3.58 14.41 -8.26
N ARG A 87 3.58 15.00 -7.07
CA ARG A 87 2.72 16.15 -6.79
C ARG A 87 3.46 17.41 -7.20
N VAL A 88 2.87 18.16 -8.12
CA VAL A 88 3.47 19.42 -8.60
C VAL A 88 2.96 20.55 -7.72
N LYS A 89 3.87 21.30 -7.11
CA LYS A 89 3.49 22.47 -6.33
C LYS A 89 3.23 23.65 -7.28
N PRO A 90 2.12 24.37 -7.12
CA PRO A 90 1.92 25.59 -7.88
C PRO A 90 2.93 26.65 -7.45
N LEU A 91 3.37 27.43 -8.38
CA LEU A 91 4.29 28.53 -8.10
C LEU A 91 3.54 29.77 -7.63
#